data_51f6dfc4df812867d4c4b0a531662d64
#
_entry.id   51f6dfc4df812867d4c4b0a531662d64
#
_cell.length_a   1.000
_cell.length_b   1.000
_cell.length_c   1.000
_cell.angle_alpha   90.00
_cell.angle_beta   90.00
_cell.angle_gamma   90.00
#
_symmetry.space_group_name_H-M   'P 1'
#
loop_
_entity.id
_entity.type
_entity.pdbx_description
1 polymer ?
#
loop_
_entity_poly.entity_id
_entity_poly.type
_entity_poly.pdbx_seq_one_letter_code
_entity_poly.pdbx_strand_id
1 'polypeptide(L)'
;MMKKILLLTLLTLLIVLPVCAQTEESWTLNFFDDFDDNSFAWPLGSQTSGNTTVSRSIQDSSFVWNIQTSDPNVLWMGVNIEAPAEETRYRYATEVLLPDFDPLACGGLMFGSQNGSFYGYVVCNDKTYSLLKYDGGNVTTLIPYTNISDYDSFNASAIAVEINNGWADLYFGENTLDTYNVGAVDGGFGLIAMPQSTESTDVSFDVLSFQSTAAAQETTFDADAVDANASDSVSRMIKMLNLKERIDSTAGVYESLPDYNVDLAMMGYASKEPITSLTGSDLFLQADISWDSGYEHPDYANAGCGFYIREKDSASYIEIYAAMDGAVYVNAFRNGSKVPLISLNYGSYAVEGSGRLGIAADTQKITILWNDSILGTITDATWVGEGNTGYLIHSGTNGDFGTRCVYTNVEAYKFTE
;
A
#
# COMPACT_ATOMS: atom_id res chain seq x y z
N MET A 1 -36.94 33.17 -64.80
CA MET A 1 -36.78 32.29 -63.67
C MET A 1 -35.29 31.91 -63.51
N MET A 2 -34.58 32.67 -62.74
CA MET A 2 -33.13 32.38 -62.46
C MET A 2 -32.99 32.12 -60.95
N LYS A 3 -32.69 30.87 -60.58
CA LYS A 3 -32.36 30.48 -59.20
C LYS A 3 -30.97 30.97 -58.88
N LYS A 4 -30.83 31.85 -57.90
CA LYS A 4 -29.57 32.25 -57.33
C LYS A 4 -29.12 31.15 -56.39
N ILE A 5 -28.00 30.50 -56.69
CA ILE A 5 -27.30 29.56 -55.80
C ILE A 5 -26.41 30.40 -54.89
N LEU A 6 -26.73 30.38 -53.59
CA LEU A 6 -25.94 31.01 -52.55
C LEU A 6 -24.88 30.01 -52.10
N LEU A 7 -23.62 30.27 -52.45
CA LEU A 7 -22.46 29.48 -52.04
C LEU A 7 -22.07 29.91 -50.63
N LEU A 8 -22.46 29.10 -49.65
CA LEU A 8 -22.06 29.28 -48.23
C LEU A 8 -20.70 28.62 -48.02
N THR A 9 -19.66 29.43 -48.06
CA THR A 9 -18.32 28.99 -47.66
C THR A 9 -18.26 28.85 -46.15
N LEU A 10 -18.36 27.59 -45.66
CA LEU A 10 -18.14 27.23 -44.28
C LEU A 10 -16.63 27.25 -44.02
N LEU A 11 -16.13 28.28 -43.37
CA LEU A 11 -14.75 28.39 -42.90
C LEU A 11 -14.63 27.51 -41.65
N THR A 12 -14.24 26.26 -41.81
CA THR A 12 -13.88 25.37 -40.69
C THR A 12 -12.54 25.83 -40.13
N LEU A 13 -12.63 26.55 -39.02
CA LEU A 13 -11.49 26.86 -38.16
C LEU A 13 -11.04 25.54 -37.50
N LEU A 14 -10.03 24.89 -38.06
CA LEU A 14 -9.32 23.78 -37.40
C LEU A 14 -8.63 24.36 -36.18
N ILE A 15 -9.27 24.26 -35.02
CA ILE A 15 -8.59 24.37 -33.75
C ILE A 15 -7.73 23.12 -33.62
N VAL A 16 -6.46 23.22 -33.96
CA VAL A 16 -5.46 22.22 -33.61
C VAL A 16 -5.24 22.39 -32.10
N LEU A 17 -6.04 21.66 -31.33
CA LEU A 17 -5.69 21.41 -29.93
C LEU A 17 -4.38 20.63 -29.97
N PRO A 18 -3.35 21.01 -29.20
CA PRO A 18 -2.24 20.12 -28.98
C PRO A 18 -2.81 18.87 -28.33
N VAL A 19 -2.93 17.79 -29.09
CA VAL A 19 -3.05 16.46 -28.54
C VAL A 19 -1.71 16.29 -27.81
N CYS A 20 -1.72 16.44 -26.49
CA CYS A 20 -0.70 15.85 -25.67
C CYS A 20 -0.76 14.36 -26.01
N ALA A 21 0.13 13.92 -26.87
CA ALA A 21 0.39 12.52 -27.05
C ALA A 21 0.88 12.04 -25.66
N GLN A 22 -0.04 11.51 -24.86
CA GLN A 22 0.37 10.57 -23.83
C GLN A 22 1.09 9.48 -24.62
N THR A 23 2.39 9.44 -24.50
CA THR A 23 3.17 8.29 -24.92
C THR A 23 2.66 7.16 -24.05
N GLU A 24 1.77 6.32 -24.59
CA GLU A 24 1.43 5.07 -23.93
C GLU A 24 2.76 4.36 -23.69
N GLU A 25 3.09 4.17 -22.41
CA GLU A 25 4.28 3.42 -22.04
C GLU A 25 4.16 2.04 -22.68
N SER A 26 5.06 1.72 -23.58
CA SER A 26 5.04 0.44 -24.27
C SER A 26 5.69 -0.60 -23.37
N TRP A 27 4.88 -1.49 -22.80
CA TRP A 27 5.33 -2.68 -22.11
C TRP A 27 5.94 -3.68 -23.10
N THR A 28 7.12 -4.17 -22.79
CA THR A 28 7.77 -5.26 -23.53
C THR A 28 7.54 -6.55 -22.77
N LEU A 29 6.93 -7.54 -23.42
CA LEU A 29 6.76 -8.88 -22.86
C LEU A 29 8.12 -9.59 -22.91
N ASN A 30 8.70 -9.89 -21.76
CA ASN A 30 10.02 -10.51 -21.61
C ASN A 30 9.92 -12.00 -21.32
N PHE A 31 8.83 -12.43 -20.67
CA PHE A 31 8.55 -13.81 -20.36
C PHE A 31 7.04 -14.06 -20.41
N PHE A 32 6.66 -15.22 -20.95
CA PHE A 32 5.29 -15.69 -20.98
C PHE A 32 5.25 -17.21 -21.01
N ASP A 33 4.46 -17.77 -20.12
CA ASP A 33 4.14 -19.19 -20.10
C ASP A 33 2.63 -19.36 -19.87
N ASP A 34 1.97 -20.08 -20.77
CA ASP A 34 0.55 -20.43 -20.69
C ASP A 34 0.33 -21.88 -20.23
N PHE A 35 1.41 -22.53 -19.79
CA PHE A 35 1.43 -23.90 -19.30
C PHE A 35 0.82 -24.94 -20.25
N ASP A 36 0.80 -24.68 -21.57
CA ASP A 36 0.38 -25.67 -22.56
C ASP A 36 1.32 -26.88 -22.61
N ASP A 37 2.58 -26.66 -22.27
CA ASP A 37 3.60 -27.70 -22.14
C ASP A 37 4.61 -27.38 -21.02
N ASN A 38 5.67 -28.19 -20.90
CA ASN A 38 6.75 -27.92 -19.93
C ASN A 38 8.03 -27.42 -20.62
N SER A 39 7.91 -26.51 -21.57
CA SER A 39 9.07 -25.98 -22.32
C SER A 39 10.04 -25.18 -21.43
N PHE A 40 9.55 -24.61 -20.32
CA PHE A 40 10.36 -23.91 -19.32
C PHE A 40 10.91 -24.82 -18.22
N ALA A 41 10.76 -26.13 -18.35
CA ALA A 41 11.29 -27.14 -17.44
C ALA A 41 10.86 -26.94 -15.96
N TRP A 42 9.59 -26.61 -15.75
CA TRP A 42 9.01 -26.53 -14.41
C TRP A 42 9.22 -27.84 -13.64
N PRO A 43 9.48 -27.77 -12.31
CA PRO A 43 9.73 -28.95 -11.51
C PRO A 43 8.42 -29.74 -11.31
N LEU A 44 8.18 -30.70 -12.20
CA LEU A 44 7.03 -31.62 -12.11
C LEU A 44 7.30 -32.75 -11.13
N GLY A 45 6.21 -33.40 -10.71
CA GLY A 45 6.24 -34.54 -9.78
C GLY A 45 6.13 -34.13 -8.33
N SER A 46 6.39 -35.06 -7.41
CA SER A 46 6.19 -34.86 -5.98
C SER A 46 7.47 -34.54 -5.26
N GLN A 47 7.43 -33.55 -4.41
CA GLN A 47 8.51 -33.14 -3.51
C GLN A 47 7.99 -33.12 -2.08
N THR A 48 8.74 -33.72 -1.15
CA THR A 48 8.42 -33.72 0.28
C THR A 48 9.47 -32.94 1.05
N SER A 49 9.03 -32.04 1.93
CA SER A 49 9.88 -31.31 2.86
C SER A 49 9.18 -31.27 4.22
N GLY A 50 9.83 -31.86 5.24
CA GLY A 50 9.19 -32.02 6.55
C GLY A 50 7.90 -32.81 6.47
N ASN A 51 6.81 -32.20 6.93
CA ASN A 51 5.47 -32.78 6.94
C ASN A 51 4.61 -32.37 5.75
N THR A 52 5.21 -31.77 4.72
CA THR A 52 4.48 -31.27 3.56
C THR A 52 4.94 -31.95 2.30
N THR A 53 4.00 -32.41 1.50
CA THR A 53 4.22 -32.95 0.15
C THR A 53 3.52 -32.06 -0.86
N VAL A 54 4.23 -31.61 -1.87
CA VAL A 54 3.68 -30.89 -3.02
C VAL A 54 3.88 -31.73 -4.26
N SER A 55 2.79 -32.05 -4.94
CA SER A 55 2.79 -32.71 -6.24
C SER A 55 2.43 -31.69 -7.31
N ARG A 56 3.29 -31.57 -8.32
CA ARG A 56 3.13 -30.59 -9.40
C ARG A 56 2.95 -31.29 -10.73
N SER A 57 2.00 -30.81 -11.52
CA SER A 57 1.73 -31.30 -12.87
C SER A 57 1.24 -30.16 -13.76
N ILE A 58 1.40 -30.32 -15.07
CA ILE A 58 0.73 -29.49 -16.05
C ILE A 58 -0.48 -30.30 -16.54
N GLN A 59 -1.67 -29.74 -16.42
CA GLN A 59 -2.94 -30.37 -16.79
C GLN A 59 -3.89 -29.31 -17.35
N ASP A 60 -4.48 -29.56 -18.50
CA ASP A 60 -5.45 -28.69 -19.16
C ASP A 60 -4.97 -27.21 -19.27
N SER A 61 -3.70 -27.03 -19.72
CA SER A 61 -3.03 -25.73 -19.83
C SER A 61 -2.94 -24.97 -18.50
N SER A 62 -2.80 -25.69 -17.38
CA SER A 62 -2.62 -25.12 -16.06
C SER A 62 -1.50 -25.81 -15.30
N PHE A 63 -0.71 -25.07 -14.55
CA PHE A 63 0.29 -25.59 -13.63
C PHE A 63 -0.36 -25.85 -12.27
N VAL A 64 -0.69 -27.11 -12.01
CA VAL A 64 -1.45 -27.54 -10.84
C VAL A 64 -0.52 -27.98 -9.72
N TRP A 65 -0.72 -27.46 -8.52
CA TRP A 65 -0.03 -27.85 -7.30
C TRP A 65 -1.01 -28.47 -6.32
N ASN A 66 -0.88 -29.76 -6.09
CA ASN A 66 -1.57 -30.44 -5.00
C ASN A 66 -0.69 -30.41 -3.76
N ILE A 67 -1.13 -29.74 -2.71
CA ILE A 67 -0.38 -29.55 -1.47
C ILE A 67 -1.06 -30.34 -0.34
N GLN A 68 -0.29 -31.22 0.27
CA GLN A 68 -0.72 -32.01 1.43
C GLN A 68 0.23 -31.73 2.60
N THR A 69 -0.26 -31.18 3.70
CA THR A 69 0.57 -30.74 4.82
C THR A 69 -0.13 -30.95 6.17
N SER A 70 0.66 -31.11 7.23
CA SER A 70 0.16 -30.95 8.60
C SER A 70 0.42 -29.56 9.19
N ASP A 71 1.05 -28.64 8.41
CA ASP A 71 1.27 -27.24 8.77
C ASP A 71 0.49 -26.33 7.80
N PRO A 72 -0.64 -25.76 8.25
CA PRO A 72 -1.51 -24.95 7.38
C PRO A 72 -0.90 -23.60 6.99
N ASN A 73 0.22 -23.19 7.58
CA ASN A 73 0.87 -21.92 7.28
C ASN A 73 2.16 -22.09 6.46
N VAL A 74 2.41 -23.27 5.91
CA VAL A 74 3.59 -23.50 5.10
C VAL A 74 3.51 -22.76 3.77
N LEU A 75 4.55 -22.02 3.44
CA LEU A 75 4.68 -21.30 2.18
C LEU A 75 5.49 -22.13 1.20
N TRP A 76 4.92 -22.40 0.04
CA TRP A 76 5.59 -23.11 -1.05
C TRP A 76 5.91 -22.16 -2.20
N MET A 77 7.17 -22.18 -2.61
CA MET A 77 7.65 -21.40 -3.73
C MET A 77 7.65 -22.25 -5.01
N GLY A 78 7.23 -21.67 -6.10
CA GLY A 78 7.53 -22.12 -7.44
C GLY A 78 8.89 -21.62 -7.89
N VAL A 79 9.20 -21.93 -9.14
CA VAL A 79 10.49 -21.62 -9.74
C VAL A 79 10.78 -20.12 -9.74
N ASN A 80 12.03 -19.84 -9.48
CA ASN A 80 12.61 -18.53 -9.54
C ASN A 80 13.14 -18.26 -10.95
N ILE A 81 12.50 -17.35 -11.67
CA ILE A 81 12.98 -16.86 -12.97
C ILE A 81 13.72 -15.55 -12.70
N GLU A 82 14.95 -15.44 -13.16
CA GLU A 82 15.73 -14.22 -12.98
C GLU A 82 15.11 -13.04 -13.74
N ALA A 83 14.81 -11.96 -13.05
CA ALA A 83 14.44 -10.72 -13.67
C ALA A 83 15.69 -9.98 -14.20
N PRO A 84 15.59 -9.26 -15.32
CA PRO A 84 16.69 -8.43 -15.80
C PRO A 84 17.07 -7.36 -14.77
N ALA A 85 18.37 -7.26 -14.47
CA ALA A 85 18.90 -6.41 -13.39
C ALA A 85 18.87 -4.88 -13.64
N GLU A 86 18.45 -4.43 -14.82
CA GLU A 86 18.59 -3.03 -15.23
C GLU A 86 17.27 -2.27 -15.44
N GLU A 87 16.14 -2.88 -15.07
CA GLU A 87 14.82 -2.32 -15.35
C GLU A 87 14.25 -1.62 -14.12
N THR A 88 13.83 -0.37 -14.29
CA THR A 88 13.27 0.42 -13.17
C THR A 88 11.78 0.18 -12.96
N ARG A 89 11.08 -0.32 -13.97
CA ARG A 89 9.65 -0.62 -13.90
C ARG A 89 9.33 -1.94 -14.59
N TYR A 90 8.68 -2.83 -13.86
CA TYR A 90 8.29 -4.15 -14.37
C TYR A 90 7.00 -4.64 -13.72
N ARG A 91 6.32 -5.53 -14.44
CA ARG A 91 5.06 -6.11 -14.01
C ARG A 91 5.12 -7.62 -14.12
N TYR A 92 4.79 -8.29 -13.02
CA TYR A 92 4.54 -9.73 -12.96
C TYR A 92 3.04 -9.95 -12.93
N ALA A 93 2.54 -10.94 -13.67
CA ALA A 93 1.13 -11.28 -13.64
C ALA A 93 0.94 -12.79 -13.74
N THR A 94 -0.11 -13.29 -13.10
CA THR A 94 -0.56 -14.68 -13.17
C THR A 94 -2.08 -14.74 -13.05
N GLU A 95 -2.66 -15.83 -13.54
CA GLU A 95 -4.04 -16.18 -13.24
C GLU A 95 -4.03 -17.34 -12.25
N VAL A 96 -4.72 -17.18 -11.12
CA VAL A 96 -4.79 -18.14 -10.03
C VAL A 96 -6.19 -18.71 -9.94
N LEU A 97 -6.32 -20.02 -10.01
CA LEU A 97 -7.55 -20.73 -9.71
C LEU A 97 -7.40 -21.47 -8.39
N LEU A 98 -8.25 -21.14 -7.43
CA LEU A 98 -8.30 -21.72 -6.10
C LEU A 98 -9.52 -22.63 -5.96
N PRO A 99 -9.47 -23.65 -5.10
CA PRO A 99 -10.65 -24.46 -4.79
C PRO A 99 -11.76 -23.58 -4.18
N ASP A 100 -12.98 -24.03 -4.26
CA ASP A 100 -14.08 -23.43 -3.49
C ASP A 100 -13.69 -23.38 -2.02
N PHE A 101 -14.36 -22.54 -1.22
CA PHE A 101 -14.04 -22.11 0.15
C PHE A 101 -13.43 -23.14 1.12
N ASP A 102 -13.51 -24.42 0.82
CA ASP A 102 -12.98 -25.48 1.65
C ASP A 102 -12.26 -26.54 0.78
N PRO A 103 -10.98 -26.81 1.01
CA PRO A 103 -10.12 -26.25 2.06
C PRO A 103 -9.64 -24.81 1.76
N LEU A 104 -9.40 -24.03 2.80
CA LEU A 104 -8.88 -22.68 2.69
C LEU A 104 -7.46 -22.71 2.10
N ALA A 105 -7.24 -21.92 1.07
CA ALA A 105 -5.97 -21.84 0.34
C ALA A 105 -5.70 -20.46 -0.24
N CYS A 106 -4.42 -20.14 -0.41
CA CYS A 106 -3.97 -18.96 -1.13
C CYS A 106 -2.98 -19.35 -2.23
N GLY A 107 -3.03 -18.60 -3.33
CA GLY A 107 -2.08 -18.69 -4.44
C GLY A 107 -1.66 -17.29 -4.89
N GLY A 108 -0.49 -17.18 -5.55
CA GLY A 108 -0.06 -15.88 -5.98
C GLY A 108 1.32 -15.79 -6.59
N LEU A 109 1.87 -14.58 -6.54
CA LEU A 109 3.14 -14.20 -7.13
C LEU A 109 4.24 -14.06 -6.08
N MET A 110 5.40 -14.59 -6.38
CA MET A 110 6.65 -14.35 -5.68
C MET A 110 7.49 -13.38 -6.50
N PHE A 111 8.12 -12.41 -5.87
CA PHE A 111 9.03 -11.46 -6.53
C PHE A 111 10.16 -11.01 -5.59
N GLY A 112 11.24 -10.47 -6.18
CA GLY A 112 12.42 -10.05 -5.44
C GLY A 112 13.12 -11.20 -4.71
N SER A 113 13.13 -12.40 -5.31
CA SER A 113 13.76 -13.56 -4.70
C SER A 113 15.26 -13.47 -4.80
N GLN A 114 15.92 -13.22 -3.68
CA GLN A 114 17.36 -13.12 -3.58
C GLN A 114 17.85 -13.59 -2.19
N ASN A 115 18.91 -14.38 -2.15
CA ASN A 115 19.57 -14.83 -0.91
C ASN A 115 18.61 -15.49 0.12
N GLY A 116 17.56 -16.18 -0.35
CA GLY A 116 16.58 -16.85 0.51
C GLY A 116 15.50 -15.92 1.09
N SER A 117 15.42 -14.68 0.62
CA SER A 117 14.37 -13.71 0.95
C SER A 117 13.55 -13.38 -0.29
N PHE A 118 12.26 -13.10 -0.14
CA PHE A 118 11.36 -12.70 -1.23
C PHE A 118 10.09 -12.03 -0.69
N TYR A 119 9.36 -11.38 -1.58
CA TYR A 119 8.00 -10.91 -1.33
C TYR A 119 7.00 -11.84 -1.97
N GLY A 120 5.85 -12.03 -1.31
CA GLY A 120 4.74 -12.83 -1.82
C GLY A 120 3.44 -12.04 -1.81
N TYR A 121 2.87 -11.80 -2.98
CA TYR A 121 1.51 -11.29 -3.11
C TYR A 121 0.59 -12.49 -3.33
N VAL A 122 -0.34 -12.73 -2.40
CA VAL A 122 -1.27 -13.85 -2.43
C VAL A 122 -2.71 -13.38 -2.43
N VAL A 123 -3.57 -14.14 -3.12
CA VAL A 123 -5.03 -14.08 -2.98
C VAL A 123 -5.52 -15.40 -2.44
N CYS A 124 -6.58 -15.37 -1.65
CA CYS A 124 -7.12 -16.53 -0.96
C CYS A 124 -8.58 -16.77 -1.35
N ASN A 125 -9.02 -18.03 -1.28
CA ASN A 125 -10.39 -18.40 -1.63
C ASN A 125 -11.45 -17.92 -0.61
N ASP A 126 -11.05 -17.39 0.54
CA ASP A 126 -11.92 -16.63 1.46
C ASP A 126 -12.16 -15.17 1.05
N LYS A 127 -11.73 -14.80 -0.18
CA LYS A 127 -11.84 -13.45 -0.77
C LYS A 127 -10.93 -12.41 -0.12
N THR A 128 -9.80 -12.84 0.41
CA THR A 128 -8.79 -11.93 0.94
C THR A 128 -7.54 -11.92 0.08
N TYR A 129 -6.74 -10.85 0.20
CA TYR A 129 -5.38 -10.76 -0.30
C TYR A 129 -4.44 -10.34 0.81
N SER A 130 -3.15 -10.62 0.63
CA SER A 130 -2.10 -10.21 1.55
C SER A 130 -0.78 -10.00 0.82
N LEU A 131 0.07 -9.11 1.33
CA LEU A 131 1.47 -9.02 0.95
C LEU A 131 2.33 -9.55 2.10
N LEU A 132 3.17 -10.50 1.79
CA LEU A 132 4.05 -11.19 2.73
C LEU A 132 5.50 -10.89 2.40
N LYS A 133 6.37 -10.89 3.40
CA LYS A 133 7.83 -10.95 3.24
C LYS A 133 8.34 -12.22 3.90
N TYR A 134 9.05 -13.02 3.13
CA TYR A 134 9.81 -14.16 3.63
C TYR A 134 11.28 -13.76 3.77
N ASP A 135 11.88 -14.05 4.92
CA ASP A 135 13.29 -13.79 5.19
C ASP A 135 13.87 -14.86 6.10
N GLY A 136 14.76 -15.70 5.53
CA GLY A 136 15.50 -16.71 6.26
C GLY A 136 14.66 -17.69 7.10
N GLY A 137 13.46 -18.05 6.64
CA GLY A 137 12.53 -18.96 7.33
C GLY A 137 11.41 -18.26 8.12
N ASN A 138 11.44 -16.94 8.23
CA ASN A 138 10.40 -16.16 8.89
C ASN A 138 9.48 -15.52 7.85
N VAL A 139 8.17 -15.59 8.09
CA VAL A 139 7.17 -14.88 7.29
C VAL A 139 6.68 -13.67 8.08
N THR A 140 6.74 -12.50 7.47
CA THR A 140 6.19 -11.25 8.01
C THR A 140 5.06 -10.81 7.11
N THR A 141 3.90 -10.54 7.68
CA THR A 141 2.76 -9.97 6.95
C THR A 141 2.95 -8.46 6.86
N LEU A 142 3.12 -7.96 5.65
CA LEU A 142 3.31 -6.54 5.37
C LEU A 142 1.98 -5.81 5.15
N ILE A 143 1.08 -6.44 4.37
CA ILE A 143 -0.32 -6.03 4.24
C ILE A 143 -1.15 -7.15 4.85
N PRO A 144 -1.95 -6.87 5.89
CA PRO A 144 -2.84 -7.85 6.50
C PRO A 144 -3.81 -8.46 5.49
N TYR A 145 -4.34 -9.65 5.79
CA TYR A 145 -5.38 -10.26 4.96
C TYR A 145 -6.60 -9.35 4.89
N THR A 146 -6.83 -8.79 3.71
CA THR A 146 -7.82 -7.74 3.43
C THR A 146 -8.82 -8.22 2.41
N ASN A 147 -10.10 -7.91 2.60
CA ASN A 147 -11.16 -8.36 1.70
C ASN A 147 -11.08 -7.72 0.31
N ILE A 148 -11.32 -8.53 -0.73
CA ILE A 148 -11.48 -8.10 -2.12
C ILE A 148 -12.98 -7.99 -2.40
N SER A 149 -13.47 -6.80 -2.76
CA SER A 149 -14.91 -6.54 -2.93
C SER A 149 -15.53 -7.30 -4.10
N ASP A 150 -14.79 -7.48 -5.18
CA ASP A 150 -15.28 -8.00 -6.47
C ASP A 150 -14.71 -9.40 -6.80
N TYR A 151 -14.35 -10.16 -5.77
CA TYR A 151 -13.81 -11.51 -5.95
C TYR A 151 -14.87 -12.51 -6.43
N ASP A 152 -14.57 -13.21 -7.53
CA ASP A 152 -15.35 -14.34 -8.03
C ASP A 152 -14.55 -15.65 -7.86
N SER A 153 -14.98 -16.52 -6.96
CA SER A 153 -14.30 -17.79 -6.67
C SER A 153 -14.47 -18.86 -7.75
N PHE A 154 -15.34 -18.65 -8.72
CA PHE A 154 -15.60 -19.65 -9.80
C PHE A 154 -14.72 -19.45 -11.03
N ASN A 155 -14.02 -18.35 -11.11
CA ASN A 155 -13.14 -18.04 -12.23
C ASN A 155 -11.70 -17.85 -11.76
N ALA A 156 -10.76 -18.10 -12.65
CA ALA A 156 -9.36 -17.76 -12.40
C ALA A 156 -9.23 -16.26 -12.08
N SER A 157 -8.49 -15.96 -11.01
CA SER A 157 -8.25 -14.60 -10.56
C SER A 157 -6.99 -14.06 -11.21
N ALA A 158 -7.13 -13.10 -12.11
CA ALA A 158 -5.99 -12.40 -12.66
C ALA A 158 -5.40 -11.47 -11.58
N ILE A 159 -4.15 -11.70 -11.22
CA ILE A 159 -3.41 -10.86 -10.27
C ILE A 159 -2.12 -10.36 -10.88
N ALA A 160 -1.70 -9.17 -10.48
CA ALA A 160 -0.43 -8.63 -10.92
C ALA A 160 0.25 -7.82 -9.82
N VAL A 161 1.57 -7.74 -9.92
CA VAL A 161 2.41 -6.82 -9.14
C VAL A 161 3.18 -5.98 -10.12
N GLU A 162 3.04 -4.68 -10.01
CA GLU A 162 3.85 -3.73 -10.76
C GLU A 162 4.86 -3.07 -9.83
N ILE A 163 6.14 -3.22 -10.15
CA ILE A 163 7.22 -2.59 -9.40
C ILE A 163 7.67 -1.33 -10.15
N ASN A 164 7.70 -0.22 -9.45
CA ASN A 164 8.15 1.05 -9.97
C ASN A 164 8.97 1.78 -8.89
N ASN A 165 10.27 1.93 -9.12
CA ASN A 165 11.17 2.64 -8.20
C ASN A 165 11.05 2.18 -6.74
N GLY A 166 10.94 0.88 -6.51
CA GLY A 166 10.84 0.29 -5.17
C GLY A 166 9.43 0.28 -4.57
N TRP A 167 8.43 0.66 -5.34
CA TRP A 167 7.03 0.54 -4.96
C TRP A 167 6.39 -0.63 -5.69
N ALA A 168 5.61 -1.42 -4.97
CA ALA A 168 4.81 -2.52 -5.48
C ALA A 168 3.34 -2.12 -5.47
N ASP A 169 2.75 -1.98 -6.65
CA ASP A 169 1.31 -1.86 -6.82
C ASP A 169 0.72 -3.25 -7.00
N LEU A 170 -0.25 -3.61 -6.17
CA LEU A 170 -0.92 -4.91 -6.18
C LEU A 170 -2.24 -4.80 -6.92
N TYR A 171 -2.45 -5.65 -7.92
CA TYR A 171 -3.64 -5.63 -8.77
C TYR A 171 -4.45 -6.91 -8.62
N PHE A 172 -5.78 -6.74 -8.66
CA PHE A 172 -6.75 -7.81 -8.87
C PHE A 172 -7.62 -7.44 -10.06
N GLY A 173 -7.50 -8.19 -11.16
CA GLY A 173 -8.00 -7.77 -12.46
C GLY A 173 -7.34 -6.46 -12.90
N GLU A 174 -8.17 -5.48 -13.21
CA GLU A 174 -7.73 -4.13 -13.58
C GLU A 174 -7.64 -3.17 -12.36
N ASN A 175 -8.08 -3.61 -11.18
CA ASN A 175 -8.16 -2.76 -9.99
C ASN A 175 -6.88 -2.81 -9.18
N THR A 176 -6.29 -1.66 -8.87
CA THR A 176 -5.23 -1.56 -7.86
C THR A 176 -5.86 -1.74 -6.49
N LEU A 177 -5.43 -2.78 -5.75
CA LEU A 177 -5.89 -3.02 -4.39
C LEU A 177 -5.10 -2.21 -3.38
N ASP A 178 -3.76 -2.18 -3.56
CA ASP A 178 -2.86 -1.57 -2.58
C ASP A 178 -1.52 -1.20 -3.23
N THR A 179 -0.76 -0.37 -2.54
CA THR A 179 0.60 0.04 -2.92
C THR A 179 1.51 -0.06 -1.70
N TYR A 180 2.64 -0.75 -1.81
CA TYR A 180 3.58 -0.95 -0.71
C TYR A 180 5.01 -0.61 -1.11
N ASN A 181 5.78 0.03 -0.21
CA ASN A 181 7.20 0.28 -0.42
C ASN A 181 8.00 -0.99 -0.10
N VAL A 182 8.48 -1.65 -1.13
CA VAL A 182 9.32 -2.86 -1.01
C VAL A 182 10.81 -2.56 -1.09
N GLY A 183 11.18 -1.29 -1.34
CA GLY A 183 12.56 -0.88 -1.59
C GLY A 183 13.08 -1.35 -2.94
N ALA A 184 14.39 -1.39 -3.10
CA ALA A 184 15.00 -1.98 -4.28
C ALA A 184 14.67 -3.47 -4.32
N VAL A 185 14.03 -3.91 -5.40
CA VAL A 185 13.63 -5.30 -5.62
C VAL A 185 14.49 -5.85 -6.74
N ASP A 186 15.56 -6.52 -6.35
CA ASP A 186 16.41 -7.29 -7.26
C ASP A 186 16.12 -8.78 -7.08
N GLY A 187 16.35 -9.56 -8.10
CA GLY A 187 16.23 -11.01 -8.02
C GLY A 187 15.07 -11.57 -8.81
N GLY A 188 14.74 -12.83 -8.56
CA GLY A 188 13.80 -13.58 -9.35
C GLY A 188 12.34 -13.36 -9.00
N PHE A 189 11.48 -13.86 -9.88
CA PHE A 189 10.05 -13.93 -9.70
C PHE A 189 9.53 -15.35 -9.93
N GLY A 190 8.31 -15.62 -9.52
CA GLY A 190 7.67 -16.92 -9.71
C GLY A 190 6.31 -17.00 -9.06
N LEU A 191 5.91 -18.23 -8.75
CA LEU A 191 4.63 -18.55 -8.15
C LEU A 191 4.77 -18.97 -6.70
N ILE A 192 3.76 -18.70 -5.89
CA ILE A 192 3.66 -19.16 -4.51
C ILE A 192 2.30 -19.76 -4.24
N ALA A 193 2.24 -20.70 -3.32
CA ALA A 193 1.00 -21.25 -2.79
C ALA A 193 1.13 -21.48 -1.29
N MET A 194 0.04 -21.26 -0.57
CA MET A 194 -0.06 -21.46 0.87
C MET A 194 -1.37 -22.18 1.20
N PRO A 195 -1.31 -23.45 1.61
CA PRO A 195 -2.47 -24.14 2.12
C PRO A 195 -2.79 -23.56 3.50
N GLN A 196 -3.96 -22.99 3.67
CA GLN A 196 -4.47 -22.51 4.97
C GLN A 196 -5.22 -23.61 5.74
N SER A 197 -5.06 -24.87 5.32
CA SER A 197 -5.71 -26.05 5.87
C SER A 197 -4.74 -27.23 5.92
N THR A 198 -5.01 -28.20 6.78
CA THR A 198 -4.31 -29.50 6.80
C THR A 198 -4.91 -30.53 5.82
N GLU A 199 -5.98 -30.18 5.14
CA GLU A 199 -6.53 -30.98 4.06
C GLU A 199 -5.71 -30.80 2.77
N SER A 200 -5.82 -31.80 1.85
CA SER A 200 -5.19 -31.68 0.55
C SER A 200 -5.81 -30.53 -0.25
N THR A 201 -4.98 -29.66 -0.77
CA THR A 201 -5.41 -28.41 -1.43
C THR A 201 -4.81 -28.33 -2.82
N ASP A 202 -5.62 -28.03 -3.82
CA ASP A 202 -5.17 -27.73 -5.18
C ASP A 202 -5.11 -26.22 -5.40
N VAL A 203 -3.98 -25.74 -5.92
CA VAL A 203 -3.80 -24.38 -6.41
C VAL A 203 -3.32 -24.48 -7.85
N SER A 204 -4.03 -23.83 -8.76
CA SER A 204 -3.68 -23.85 -10.19
C SER A 204 -3.31 -22.47 -10.68
N PHE A 205 -2.38 -22.45 -11.65
CA PHE A 205 -1.91 -21.23 -12.29
C PHE A 205 -2.02 -21.42 -13.81
N ASP A 206 -2.78 -20.54 -14.49
CA ASP A 206 -3.05 -20.68 -15.92
C ASP A 206 -2.06 -19.90 -16.77
N VAL A 207 -1.48 -18.84 -16.25
CA VAL A 207 -0.51 -17.99 -16.94
C VAL A 207 0.54 -17.49 -15.96
N LEU A 208 1.76 -17.31 -16.44
CA LEU A 208 2.77 -16.48 -15.76
C LEU A 208 3.43 -15.57 -16.79
N SER A 209 3.44 -14.30 -16.54
CA SER A 209 4.07 -13.31 -17.41
C SER A 209 4.95 -12.34 -16.66
N PHE A 210 5.99 -11.87 -17.36
CA PHE A 210 6.83 -10.76 -16.93
C PHE A 210 6.96 -9.77 -18.07
N GLN A 211 6.68 -8.52 -17.75
CA GLN A 211 6.78 -7.38 -18.65
C GLN A 211 7.67 -6.32 -18.03
N SER A 212 8.42 -5.61 -18.85
CA SER A 212 9.15 -4.42 -18.42
C SER A 212 8.90 -3.28 -19.38
N THR A 213 9.05 -2.06 -18.89
CA THR A 213 9.23 -0.90 -19.77
C THR A 213 10.71 -0.68 -19.94
N ALA A 214 11.19 -0.45 -21.18
CA ALA A 214 12.47 0.23 -21.36
C ALA A 214 12.38 1.49 -20.50
N ALA A 215 13.38 1.68 -19.59
CA ALA A 215 13.35 2.78 -18.63
C ALA A 215 12.72 4.00 -19.31
N ALA A 216 11.47 4.31 -18.93
CA ALA A 216 10.82 5.47 -19.49
C ALA A 216 11.85 6.56 -19.30
N GLN A 217 12.30 7.16 -20.42
CA GLN A 217 13.04 8.41 -20.29
C GLN A 217 12.18 9.18 -19.30
N GLU A 218 12.74 9.37 -18.10
CA GLU A 218 12.06 10.11 -17.05
C GLU A 218 11.29 11.20 -17.77
N THR A 219 9.95 11.07 -17.84
CA THR A 219 9.18 12.30 -18.02
C THR A 219 9.75 13.12 -16.92
N THR A 220 10.56 14.11 -17.27
CA THR A 220 11.38 14.87 -16.35
C THR A 220 10.47 15.23 -15.20
N PHE A 221 10.34 14.28 -14.29
CA PHE A 221 9.86 14.50 -12.96
C PHE A 221 10.84 15.56 -12.51
N ASP A 222 10.34 16.72 -12.24
CA ASP A 222 11.19 17.80 -11.76
C ASP A 222 11.75 17.33 -10.41
N ALA A 223 12.75 16.43 -10.54
CA ALA A 223 13.43 15.86 -9.35
C ALA A 223 14.11 16.97 -8.56
N ASP A 224 14.29 18.14 -9.22
CA ASP A 224 14.79 19.35 -8.61
C ASP A 224 13.72 20.06 -7.75
N ALA A 225 12.43 19.66 -7.83
CA ALA A 225 11.37 20.26 -7.02
C ALA A 225 11.32 19.73 -5.59
N VAL A 226 11.78 18.49 -5.35
CA VAL A 226 11.87 17.95 -3.97
C VAL A 226 13.11 18.56 -3.31
N ASP A 227 12.95 19.07 -2.07
CA ASP A 227 14.07 19.63 -1.30
C ASP A 227 15.24 18.64 -1.21
N ALA A 228 16.40 19.05 -1.71
CA ALA A 228 17.61 18.23 -1.73
C ALA A 228 18.10 17.81 -0.32
N ASN A 229 17.59 18.45 0.74
CA ASN A 229 17.88 18.08 2.11
C ASN A 229 16.90 17.03 2.67
N ALA A 230 15.81 16.73 1.94
CA ALA A 230 14.85 15.73 2.38
C ALA A 230 15.52 14.35 2.49
N SER A 231 15.12 13.61 3.51
CA SER A 231 15.56 12.22 3.65
C SER A 231 15.14 11.38 2.45
N ASP A 232 15.85 10.28 2.20
CA ASP A 232 15.47 9.33 1.14
C ASP A 232 14.04 8.80 1.33
N SER A 233 13.61 8.63 2.58
CA SER A 233 12.25 8.20 2.93
C SER A 233 11.23 9.23 2.49
N VAL A 234 11.40 10.49 2.93
CA VAL A 234 10.48 11.59 2.57
C VAL A 234 10.47 11.84 1.07
N SER A 235 11.63 11.89 0.43
CA SER A 235 11.74 12.11 -1.02
C SER A 235 10.98 11.06 -1.83
N ARG A 236 11.13 9.79 -1.46
CA ARG A 236 10.38 8.68 -2.10
C ARG A 236 8.88 8.80 -1.86
N MET A 237 8.48 9.15 -0.62
CA MET A 237 7.08 9.28 -0.26
C MET A 237 6.40 10.42 -1.04
N ILE A 238 7.02 11.59 -1.12
CA ILE A 238 6.53 12.74 -1.89
C ILE A 238 6.35 12.36 -3.37
N LYS A 239 7.35 11.70 -3.97
CA LYS A 239 7.26 11.22 -5.36
C LYS A 239 6.12 10.24 -5.56
N MET A 240 5.96 9.27 -4.66
CA MET A 240 4.86 8.28 -4.72
C MET A 240 3.50 8.96 -4.61
N LEU A 241 3.32 9.86 -3.64
CA LEU A 241 2.06 10.57 -3.43
C LEU A 241 1.67 11.42 -4.65
N ASN A 242 2.64 12.06 -5.29
CA ASN A 242 2.40 12.82 -6.52
C ASN A 242 2.04 11.91 -7.70
N LEU A 243 2.77 10.81 -7.90
CA LEU A 243 2.44 9.81 -8.93
C LEU A 243 1.04 9.20 -8.76
N LYS A 244 0.58 9.07 -7.51
CA LYS A 244 -0.76 8.57 -7.20
C LYS A 244 -1.81 9.68 -7.17
N GLU A 245 -1.48 10.90 -7.60
CA GLU A 245 -2.37 12.07 -7.60
C GLU A 245 -2.97 12.39 -6.22
N ARG A 246 -2.20 12.07 -5.16
CA ARG A 246 -2.58 12.37 -3.75
C ARG A 246 -2.15 13.75 -3.33
N ILE A 247 -1.11 14.28 -3.96
CA ILE A 247 -0.63 15.66 -3.83
C ILE A 247 -0.45 16.26 -5.22
N ASP A 248 -0.63 17.57 -5.33
CA ASP A 248 -0.58 18.28 -6.61
C ASP A 248 0.82 18.84 -6.94
N SER A 249 1.70 19.00 -5.93
CA SER A 249 3.07 19.52 -6.09
C SER A 249 4.07 18.70 -5.30
N THR A 250 5.29 18.58 -5.83
CA THR A 250 6.43 18.02 -5.10
C THR A 250 7.37 19.09 -4.55
N ALA A 251 7.14 20.35 -4.87
CA ALA A 251 7.93 21.45 -4.35
C ALA A 251 7.63 21.71 -2.88
N GLY A 252 8.65 21.92 -2.06
CA GLY A 252 8.46 22.15 -0.63
C GLY A 252 9.75 22.28 0.13
N VAL A 253 9.64 22.35 1.46
CA VAL A 253 10.75 22.50 2.38
C VAL A 253 10.70 21.39 3.42
N TYR A 254 11.79 20.65 3.51
CA TYR A 254 11.98 19.55 4.46
C TYR A 254 12.43 20.07 5.84
N GLU A 255 11.95 19.39 6.89
CA GLU A 255 12.36 19.61 8.25
C GLU A 255 12.41 18.30 9.03
N SER A 256 13.55 17.98 9.63
CA SER A 256 13.68 16.88 10.61
C SER A 256 13.38 17.45 12.00
N LEU A 257 12.50 16.81 12.73
CA LEU A 257 12.00 17.25 14.01
C LEU A 257 12.56 16.40 15.17
N PRO A 258 12.66 16.94 16.38
CA PRO A 258 13.12 16.16 17.52
C PRO A 258 12.11 15.07 17.90
N ASP A 259 12.62 14.00 18.49
CA ASP A 259 11.80 12.96 19.12
C ASP A 259 10.92 13.56 20.23
N TYR A 260 9.73 13.00 20.42
CA TYR A 260 8.76 13.45 21.40
C TYR A 260 8.17 12.28 22.19
N ASN A 261 8.03 12.45 23.49
CA ASN A 261 7.44 11.47 24.39
C ASN A 261 6.36 12.13 25.24
N VAL A 262 5.24 11.43 25.45
CA VAL A 262 4.13 11.94 26.26
C VAL A 262 3.35 10.81 26.93
N ASP A 263 2.94 11.05 28.18
CA ASP A 263 2.03 10.21 28.95
C ASP A 263 0.73 10.97 29.21
N LEU A 264 -0.42 10.29 29.16
CA LEU A 264 -1.72 10.88 29.49
C LEU A 264 -2.53 9.91 30.36
N ALA A 265 -2.60 10.19 31.66
CA ALA A 265 -3.24 9.32 32.64
C ALA A 265 -4.76 9.49 32.79
N MET A 266 -5.38 10.42 32.05
CA MET A 266 -6.79 10.76 32.24
C MET A 266 -7.68 10.11 31.18
N MET A 267 -8.42 9.07 31.53
CA MET A 267 -9.37 8.39 30.63
C MET A 267 -10.38 9.36 29.99
N GLY A 268 -10.60 9.21 28.68
CA GLY A 268 -11.56 10.02 27.94
C GLY A 268 -11.04 11.39 27.53
N TYR A 269 -9.75 11.64 27.69
CA TYR A 269 -9.11 12.91 27.31
C TYR A 269 -8.15 12.71 26.14
N ALA A 270 -7.97 13.79 25.39
CA ALA A 270 -6.89 13.95 24.43
C ALA A 270 -5.99 15.12 24.86
N SER A 271 -4.69 15.00 24.65
CA SER A 271 -3.73 16.09 24.81
C SER A 271 -3.07 16.41 23.48
N LYS A 272 -2.81 17.69 23.25
CA LYS A 272 -2.18 18.22 22.03
C LYS A 272 -0.96 19.04 22.41
N GLU A 273 0.16 18.83 21.68
CA GLU A 273 1.37 19.63 21.81
C GLU A 273 1.78 20.16 20.44
N PRO A 274 1.86 21.51 20.27
CA PRO A 274 2.15 22.09 18.96
C PRO A 274 3.61 21.86 18.55
N ILE A 275 3.82 21.56 17.28
CA ILE A 275 5.12 21.62 16.62
C ILE A 275 5.26 23.05 16.07
N THR A 276 5.96 23.91 16.80
CA THR A 276 5.96 25.36 16.57
C THR A 276 6.48 25.78 15.20
N SER A 277 7.29 24.94 14.53
CA SER A 277 7.77 25.18 13.18
C SER A 277 6.76 24.81 12.09
N LEU A 278 5.73 24.00 12.46
CA LEU A 278 4.75 23.51 11.50
C LEU A 278 3.44 24.31 11.57
N THR A 279 3.40 25.35 10.75
CA THR A 279 2.18 26.09 10.45
C THR A 279 1.93 26.04 8.95
N GLY A 280 0.70 25.84 8.54
CA GLY A 280 0.32 25.76 7.12
C GLY A 280 -0.91 24.89 6.89
N SER A 281 -1.34 24.84 5.64
CA SER A 281 -2.46 23.98 5.21
C SER A 281 -1.95 22.65 4.62
N ASP A 282 -0.82 22.71 3.91
CA ASP A 282 -0.37 21.68 3.00
C ASP A 282 1.00 21.18 3.44
N LEU A 283 1.03 19.93 3.86
CA LEU A 283 2.23 19.30 4.41
C LEU A 283 2.18 17.78 4.25
N PHE A 284 3.36 17.20 4.24
CA PHE A 284 3.56 15.81 4.56
C PHE A 284 4.23 15.72 5.94
N LEU A 285 3.74 14.83 6.80
CA LEU A 285 4.27 14.60 8.13
C LEU A 285 4.31 13.10 8.39
N GLN A 286 5.45 12.59 8.87
CA GLN A 286 5.57 11.19 9.26
C GLN A 286 6.36 11.05 10.56
N ALA A 287 6.09 9.96 11.28
CA ALA A 287 6.89 9.54 12.43
C ALA A 287 6.77 8.03 12.64
N ASP A 288 7.81 7.44 13.17
CA ASP A 288 7.73 6.14 13.84
C ASP A 288 7.07 6.37 15.20
N ILE A 289 5.87 5.84 15.39
CA ILE A 289 5.14 5.94 16.64
C ILE A 289 5.15 4.62 17.39
N SER A 290 5.28 4.67 18.68
CA SER A 290 5.01 3.52 19.55
C SER A 290 4.09 3.94 20.69
N TRP A 291 3.27 3.01 21.12
CA TRP A 291 2.32 3.20 22.19
C TRP A 291 2.40 2.07 23.22
N ASP A 292 1.99 2.41 24.42
CA ASP A 292 1.85 1.49 25.55
C ASP A 292 0.69 1.98 26.42
N SER A 293 -0.08 1.02 26.96
CA SER A 293 -1.18 1.31 27.88
C SER A 293 -0.81 0.88 29.30
N GLY A 294 -1.00 1.75 30.27
CA GLY A 294 -0.87 1.44 31.69
C GLY A 294 -1.95 0.46 32.19
N TYR A 295 -2.79 -0.08 31.33
CA TYR A 295 -3.86 -1.00 31.68
C TYR A 295 -4.09 -2.03 30.56
N GLU A 296 -4.34 -3.29 30.93
CA GLU A 296 -4.52 -4.39 29.98
C GLU A 296 -5.81 -4.29 29.11
N HIS A 297 -6.79 -3.53 29.57
CA HIS A 297 -8.08 -3.37 28.90
C HIS A 297 -8.50 -1.90 28.84
N PRO A 298 -7.75 -1.05 28.09
CA PRO A 298 -8.14 0.33 27.86
C PRO A 298 -9.41 0.40 26.98
N ASP A 299 -9.96 1.62 26.84
CA ASP A 299 -10.87 1.90 25.74
C ASP A 299 -10.04 2.02 24.44
N TYR A 300 -9.90 0.89 23.75
CA TYR A 300 -8.97 0.70 22.64
C TYR A 300 -9.16 1.71 21.51
N ALA A 301 -10.41 2.05 21.18
CA ALA A 301 -10.71 3.02 20.11
C ALA A 301 -10.40 4.47 20.51
N ASN A 302 -10.32 4.74 21.81
CA ASN A 302 -10.01 6.05 22.37
C ASN A 302 -8.65 6.08 23.08
N ALA A 303 -7.76 5.13 22.78
CA ALA A 303 -6.39 5.07 23.24
C ALA A 303 -5.46 4.98 22.04
N GLY A 304 -4.49 5.90 21.92
CA GLY A 304 -3.60 5.89 20.76
C GLY A 304 -2.81 7.17 20.59
N CYS A 305 -1.98 7.16 19.54
CA CYS A 305 -0.97 8.18 19.25
C CYS A 305 -1.12 8.69 17.81
N GLY A 306 -0.87 9.98 17.60
CA GLY A 306 -0.97 10.55 16.27
C GLY A 306 -0.65 12.02 16.22
N PHE A 307 -1.33 12.72 15.32
CA PHE A 307 -1.13 14.13 15.06
C PHE A 307 -2.45 14.86 14.95
N TYR A 308 -2.43 16.14 15.22
CA TYR A 308 -3.47 17.06 14.76
C TYR A 308 -2.89 17.99 13.71
N ILE A 309 -3.72 18.36 12.74
CA ILE A 309 -3.36 19.26 11.65
C ILE A 309 -4.40 20.38 11.49
N ARG A 310 -3.99 21.47 10.83
CA ARG A 310 -4.87 22.57 10.44
C ARG A 310 -5.66 23.16 11.62
N GLU A 311 -5.04 23.24 12.80
CA GLU A 311 -5.69 23.84 13.98
C GLU A 311 -5.80 25.36 13.83
N LYS A 312 -7.02 25.86 13.69
CA LYS A 312 -7.33 27.28 13.67
C LYS A 312 -7.49 27.83 15.10
N ASP A 313 -8.06 27.02 15.96
CA ASP A 313 -8.28 27.28 17.38
C ASP A 313 -8.45 25.95 18.13
N SER A 314 -8.48 25.99 19.46
CA SER A 314 -8.57 24.77 20.28
C SER A 314 -9.82 23.92 20.05
N ALA A 315 -10.84 24.44 19.36
CA ALA A 315 -12.11 23.79 19.07
C ALA A 315 -12.27 23.40 17.58
N SER A 316 -11.30 23.76 16.72
CA SER A 316 -11.39 23.61 15.26
C SER A 316 -10.08 23.10 14.68
N TYR A 317 -9.99 21.77 14.46
CA TYR A 317 -8.82 21.05 13.96
C TYR A 317 -9.20 19.70 13.39
N ILE A 318 -8.26 19.03 12.75
CA ILE A 318 -8.39 17.63 12.33
C ILE A 318 -7.44 16.79 13.18
N GLU A 319 -7.96 15.72 13.80
CA GLU A 319 -7.16 14.73 14.50
C GLU A 319 -7.01 13.47 13.68
N ILE A 320 -5.82 12.89 13.71
CA ILE A 320 -5.46 11.66 13.00
C ILE A 320 -4.61 10.85 13.96
N TYR A 321 -5.10 9.68 14.39
CA TYR A 321 -4.36 8.86 15.33
C TYR A 321 -4.53 7.36 15.07
N ALA A 322 -3.46 6.62 15.27
CA ALA A 322 -3.48 5.17 15.32
C ALA A 322 -3.95 4.75 16.71
N ALA A 323 -5.08 4.07 16.75
CA ALA A 323 -5.70 3.62 17.98
C ALA A 323 -5.31 2.16 18.29
N MET A 324 -5.36 1.80 19.57
CA MET A 324 -5.01 0.47 20.04
C MET A 324 -5.97 -0.63 19.56
N ASP A 325 -7.10 -0.30 18.95
CA ASP A 325 -8.02 -1.25 18.32
C ASP A 325 -7.61 -1.72 16.93
N GLY A 326 -6.50 -1.20 16.39
CA GLY A 326 -5.98 -1.54 15.07
C GLY A 326 -6.49 -0.66 13.94
N ALA A 327 -7.08 0.50 14.25
CA ALA A 327 -7.56 1.46 13.26
C ALA A 327 -6.87 2.83 13.38
N VAL A 328 -6.69 3.50 12.23
CA VAL A 328 -6.40 4.95 12.19
C VAL A 328 -7.72 5.69 12.08
N TYR A 329 -7.98 6.55 13.04
CA TYR A 329 -9.16 7.44 13.05
C TYR A 329 -8.79 8.81 12.52
N VAL A 330 -9.66 9.36 11.67
CA VAL A 330 -9.60 10.74 11.22
C VAL A 330 -10.91 11.42 11.60
N ASN A 331 -10.82 12.43 12.45
CA ASN A 331 -11.97 13.17 12.92
C ASN A 331 -11.73 14.68 12.75
N ALA A 332 -12.76 15.41 12.32
CA ALA A 332 -12.74 16.86 12.33
C ALA A 332 -13.44 17.40 13.60
N PHE A 333 -12.82 18.34 14.26
CA PHE A 333 -13.47 19.15 15.29
C PHE A 333 -13.93 20.46 14.68
N ARG A 334 -15.21 20.76 14.81
CA ARG A 334 -15.85 22.00 14.30
C ARG A 334 -16.55 22.70 15.44
N ASN A 335 -15.99 23.81 15.89
CA ASN A 335 -16.51 24.54 17.06
C ASN A 335 -16.71 23.63 18.28
N GLY A 336 -15.77 22.74 18.54
CA GLY A 336 -15.80 21.79 19.65
C GLY A 336 -16.63 20.52 19.43
N SER A 337 -17.31 20.39 18.30
CA SER A 337 -18.08 19.20 17.95
C SER A 337 -17.26 18.23 17.11
N LYS A 338 -17.09 16.99 17.58
CA LYS A 338 -16.39 15.91 16.86
C LYS A 338 -17.24 15.39 15.71
N VAL A 339 -16.69 15.37 14.51
CA VAL A 339 -17.27 14.82 13.29
C VAL A 339 -16.34 13.72 12.77
N PRO A 340 -16.70 12.44 12.88
CA PRO A 340 -15.92 11.37 12.31
C PRO A 340 -15.88 11.50 10.78
N LEU A 341 -14.68 11.45 10.19
CA LEU A 341 -14.51 11.50 8.73
C LEU A 341 -14.30 10.10 8.17
N ILE A 342 -13.34 9.33 8.71
CA ILE A 342 -13.05 7.96 8.30
C ILE A 342 -12.41 7.17 9.43
N SER A 343 -12.51 5.84 9.36
CA SER A 343 -11.75 4.88 10.16
C SER A 343 -11.12 3.87 9.20
N LEU A 344 -9.82 3.68 9.28
CA LEU A 344 -9.00 2.85 8.37
C LEU A 344 -8.32 1.77 9.19
N ASN A 345 -8.59 0.50 8.88
CA ASN A 345 -7.98 -0.62 9.60
C ASN A 345 -6.52 -0.79 9.18
N TYR A 346 -5.59 -0.88 10.14
CA TYR A 346 -4.17 -1.17 9.91
C TYR A 346 -3.71 -2.49 10.56
N GLY A 347 -4.55 -3.15 11.33
CA GLY A 347 -4.17 -4.40 12.01
C GLY A 347 -5.17 -4.86 13.07
N SER A 348 -4.67 -5.58 14.06
CA SER A 348 -5.43 -6.05 15.22
C SER A 348 -5.16 -5.19 16.44
N TYR A 349 -6.07 -5.26 17.43
CA TYR A 349 -5.89 -4.53 18.69
C TYR A 349 -4.61 -4.96 19.44
N ALA A 350 -3.91 -3.99 20.04
CA ALA A 350 -2.77 -4.23 20.88
C ALA A 350 -2.61 -3.10 21.91
N VAL A 351 -2.40 -3.45 23.16
CA VAL A 351 -2.13 -2.48 24.26
C VAL A 351 -0.73 -1.89 24.16
N GLU A 352 0.17 -2.57 23.48
CA GLU A 352 1.53 -2.16 23.17
C GLU A 352 1.79 -2.41 21.68
N GLY A 353 2.32 -1.44 20.98
CA GLY A 353 2.56 -1.57 19.56
C GLY A 353 3.36 -0.43 18.97
N SER A 354 3.66 -0.54 17.68
CA SER A 354 4.38 0.48 16.95
C SER A 354 4.08 0.41 15.45
N GLY A 355 4.36 1.52 14.77
CA GLY A 355 4.33 1.61 13.32
C GLY A 355 4.67 3.01 12.86
N ARG A 356 4.82 3.20 11.55
CA ARG A 356 5.03 4.52 10.97
C ARG A 356 3.71 5.11 10.50
N LEU A 357 3.30 6.21 11.11
CA LEU A 357 2.15 6.99 10.67
C LEU A 357 2.62 8.11 9.75
N GLY A 358 2.06 8.17 8.55
CA GLY A 358 2.26 9.26 7.58
C GLY A 358 0.95 9.97 7.27
N ILE A 359 1.02 11.28 7.06
CA ILE A 359 -0.12 12.13 6.72
C ILE A 359 0.32 13.06 5.61
N ALA A 360 -0.34 13.03 4.47
CA ALA A 360 -0.19 14.03 3.43
C ALA A 360 -1.47 14.85 3.34
N ALA A 361 -1.40 16.10 3.66
CA ALA A 361 -2.49 17.06 3.52
C ALA A 361 -2.13 18.02 2.38
N ASP A 362 -2.94 18.03 1.33
CA ASP A 362 -2.76 18.90 0.19
C ASP A 362 -4.12 19.43 -0.27
N THR A 363 -4.30 20.74 -0.21
CA THR A 363 -5.56 21.41 -0.50
C THR A 363 -6.75 20.77 0.25
N GLN A 364 -7.61 20.03 -0.44
CA GLN A 364 -8.78 19.34 0.14
C GLN A 364 -8.53 17.88 0.46
N LYS A 365 -7.42 17.30 -0.03
CA LYS A 365 -7.09 15.89 0.15
C LYS A 365 -6.30 15.68 1.43
N ILE A 366 -6.63 14.63 2.16
CA ILE A 366 -5.82 14.15 3.29
C ILE A 366 -5.63 12.66 3.06
N THR A 367 -4.40 12.28 2.79
CA THR A 367 -4.00 10.88 2.59
C THR A 367 -3.31 10.37 3.83
N ILE A 368 -3.75 9.23 4.32
CA ILE A 368 -3.23 8.55 5.49
C ILE A 368 -2.38 7.38 5.04
N LEU A 369 -1.19 7.26 5.63
CA LEU A 369 -0.26 6.18 5.38
C LEU A 369 0.06 5.44 6.68
N TRP A 370 0.26 4.15 6.57
CA TRP A 370 0.73 3.30 7.65
C TRP A 370 1.84 2.37 7.14
N ASN A 371 3.00 2.41 7.79
CA ASN A 371 4.20 1.69 7.37
C ASN A 371 4.51 1.89 5.88
N ASP A 372 4.49 3.16 5.46
CA ASP A 372 4.75 3.62 4.10
C ASP A 372 3.71 3.18 3.04
N SER A 373 2.60 2.56 3.44
CA SER A 373 1.50 2.19 2.55
C SER A 373 0.31 3.13 2.70
N ILE A 374 -0.36 3.48 1.59
CA ILE A 374 -1.56 4.30 1.63
C ILE A 374 -2.72 3.46 2.21
N LEU A 375 -3.22 3.87 3.39
CA LEU A 375 -4.43 3.28 3.96
C LEU A 375 -5.70 3.84 3.34
N GLY A 376 -5.71 5.13 3.03
CA GLY A 376 -6.87 5.77 2.45
C GLY A 376 -6.69 7.27 2.25
N THR A 377 -7.59 7.85 1.48
CA THR A 377 -7.64 9.29 1.22
C THR A 377 -9.05 9.81 1.46
N ILE A 378 -9.15 10.96 2.10
CA ILE A 378 -10.40 11.69 2.26
C ILE A 378 -10.30 13.03 1.55
N THR A 379 -11.46 13.54 1.11
CA THR A 379 -11.59 14.88 0.58
C THR A 379 -12.53 15.67 1.47
N ASP A 380 -12.02 16.71 2.14
CA ASP A 380 -12.81 17.61 2.98
C ASP A 380 -12.61 19.07 2.57
N ALA A 381 -13.54 19.57 1.76
CA ALA A 381 -13.54 20.96 1.29
C ALA A 381 -13.72 22.00 2.40
N THR A 382 -14.13 21.60 3.59
CA THR A 382 -14.48 22.54 4.68
C THR A 382 -13.29 22.95 5.55
N TRP A 383 -12.13 22.27 5.41
CA TRP A 383 -10.93 22.48 6.21
C TRP A 383 -9.70 22.83 5.38
N VAL A 384 -9.91 23.57 4.31
CA VAL A 384 -8.85 24.17 3.52
C VAL A 384 -8.40 25.46 4.20
N GLY A 385 -7.16 25.52 4.64
CA GLY A 385 -6.60 26.72 5.21
C GLY A 385 -5.51 26.47 6.24
N GLU A 386 -4.73 27.50 6.48
CA GLU A 386 -3.61 27.47 7.40
C GLU A 386 -4.03 27.19 8.85
N GLY A 387 -3.20 26.46 9.55
CA GLY A 387 -3.38 26.18 10.96
C GLY A 387 -2.13 25.55 11.57
N ASN A 388 -2.15 25.35 12.88
CA ASN A 388 -1.08 24.68 13.59
C ASN A 388 -1.16 23.17 13.38
N THR A 389 -0.02 22.53 13.50
CA THR A 389 0.15 21.07 13.47
C THR A 389 0.91 20.64 14.71
N GLY A 390 0.61 19.45 15.24
CA GLY A 390 1.32 18.97 16.42
C GLY A 390 0.99 17.54 16.77
N TYR A 391 1.61 17.08 17.86
CA TYR A 391 1.42 15.77 18.43
C TYR A 391 0.07 15.65 19.13
N LEU A 392 -0.49 14.44 19.07
CA LEU A 392 -1.78 14.11 19.67
C LEU A 392 -1.67 12.77 20.41
N ILE A 393 -2.15 12.74 21.65
CA ILE A 393 -2.34 11.52 22.41
C ILE A 393 -3.78 11.41 22.88
N HIS A 394 -4.36 10.24 22.72
CA HIS A 394 -5.64 9.86 23.30
C HIS A 394 -5.43 8.87 24.44
N SER A 395 -6.07 9.11 25.59
CA SER A 395 -6.02 8.22 26.74
C SER A 395 -7.34 7.46 26.93
N GLY A 396 -7.25 6.15 26.77
CA GLY A 396 -8.38 5.21 26.98
C GLY A 396 -8.44 4.62 28.38
N THR A 397 -7.60 5.06 29.33
CA THR A 397 -7.54 4.50 30.67
C THR A 397 -7.03 5.51 31.71
N ASN A 398 -7.38 5.26 33.00
CA ASN A 398 -6.77 5.93 34.18
C ASN A 398 -5.72 5.03 34.87
N GLY A 399 -5.40 3.87 34.29
CA GLY A 399 -4.42 2.94 34.87
C GLY A 399 -3.01 3.51 34.78
N ASP A 400 -2.25 3.49 35.88
CA ASP A 400 -0.83 3.88 35.98
C ASP A 400 -0.52 5.19 35.23
N PHE A 401 0.36 5.15 34.19
CA PHE A 401 0.66 6.30 33.33
C PHE A 401 -0.43 6.62 32.29
N GLY A 402 -1.47 5.78 32.19
CA GLY A 402 -2.54 5.91 31.20
C GLY A 402 -2.10 5.38 29.84
N THR A 403 -2.13 6.24 28.81
CA THR A 403 -1.53 5.96 27.49
C THR A 403 -0.21 6.70 27.38
N ARG A 404 0.82 5.99 26.88
CA ARG A 404 2.12 6.54 26.55
C ARG A 404 2.32 6.52 25.05
N CYS A 405 2.83 7.63 24.49
CA CYS A 405 3.22 7.73 23.09
C CYS A 405 4.67 8.16 22.97
N VAL A 406 5.40 7.50 22.10
CA VAL A 406 6.77 7.85 21.73
C VAL A 406 6.81 8.07 20.23
N TYR A 407 7.33 9.22 19.82
CA TYR A 407 7.50 9.62 18.43
C TYR A 407 8.98 9.74 18.13
N THR A 408 9.48 8.99 17.18
CA THR A 408 10.87 9.04 16.72
C THR A 408 10.92 9.18 15.20
N ASN A 409 12.06 9.59 14.68
CA ASN A 409 12.23 9.84 13.24
C ASN A 409 11.10 10.74 12.68
N VAL A 410 10.81 11.82 13.41
CA VAL A 410 9.75 12.76 13.04
C VAL A 410 10.24 13.64 11.91
N GLU A 411 9.55 13.61 10.80
CA GLU A 411 9.94 14.32 9.58
C GLU A 411 8.73 15.04 8.98
N ALA A 412 8.94 16.26 8.55
CA ALA A 412 7.93 17.07 7.91
C ALA A 412 8.41 17.62 6.57
N TYR A 413 7.48 17.81 5.67
CA TYR A 413 7.70 18.43 4.37
C TYR A 413 6.55 19.41 4.11
N LYS A 414 6.84 20.69 4.08
CA LYS A 414 5.84 21.74 3.81
C LYS A 414 5.81 22.01 2.30
N PHE A 415 4.68 21.76 1.67
CA PHE A 415 4.49 22.07 0.26
C PHE A 415 4.53 23.58 0.05
N THR A 416 5.13 24.00 -1.05
CA THR A 416 5.13 25.40 -1.52
C THR A 416 4.32 25.49 -2.80
N GLU A 417 3.49 26.55 -2.91
CA GLU A 417 2.72 26.84 -4.12
C GLU A 417 3.62 27.11 -5.33
#